data_1edefe13a50d1a9e01423c179aff3399
#
_entry.id   1edefe13a50d1a9e01423c179aff3399
#
_cell.length_a   1.000
_cell.length_b   1.000
_cell.length_c   1.000
_cell.angle_alpha   90.00
_cell.angle_beta   90.00
_cell.angle_gamma   90.00
#
_symmetry.space_group_name_H-M   'P 1'
#
loop_
_entity.id
_entity.type
_entity.pdbx_description
1 polymer ?
#
loop_
_entity_poly.entity_id
_entity_poly.type
_entity_poly.pdbx_seq_one_letter_code
_entity_poly.pdbx_strand_id
1 'polypeptide(L)'
;MAERLTIGEFSRITHLSIRALRRYHEQDLLVPAEVDPVTGYRYYSPAQVRSALTIRRFRDLDLPLADLRRFLQAESAGPGGASHDTAQQVVTAHLRRLEDRLGRTQRAVEALRELLDPEAERTAALDVMLAQQVFAVSLDVPEGADLSWYDSAMRDLDAAAGRRPVLPAGGRYEHELFTEGHGRATVYLPADVPLPPGAPDTVRELRLPRRTAVVATHLGPHDDLDLTYGAVGSFAARNGLRAQSIVEEVYLVGPRDTDEPDRWRTLVAWLVEPDAD
;
A
#
# COMPACT_ATOMS: atom_id res chain seq x y z
N MET A 1 -56.66 6.64 -6.29
CA MET A 1 -55.66 7.71 -6.41
C MET A 1 -54.37 7.15 -5.83
N ALA A 2 -53.27 7.13 -6.59
CA ALA A 2 -52.00 6.69 -6.04
C ALA A 2 -51.60 7.66 -4.90
N GLU A 3 -51.26 7.10 -3.76
CA GLU A 3 -50.79 7.84 -2.59
C GLU A 3 -49.51 8.59 -2.96
N ARG A 4 -49.52 9.93 -2.95
CA ARG A 4 -48.39 10.78 -3.32
C ARG A 4 -47.92 11.58 -2.11
N LEU A 5 -46.60 11.62 -1.93
CA LEU A 5 -45.93 12.34 -0.85
C LEU A 5 -45.38 13.65 -1.39
N THR A 6 -45.62 14.75 -0.71
CA THR A 6 -44.95 16.01 -0.99
C THR A 6 -43.45 15.87 -0.70
N ILE A 7 -42.60 16.72 -1.31
CA ILE A 7 -41.18 16.73 -1.05
C ILE A 7 -40.84 16.90 0.45
N GLY A 8 -41.66 17.65 1.20
CA GLY A 8 -41.53 17.83 2.62
C GLY A 8 -41.84 16.56 3.44
N GLU A 9 -42.92 15.84 3.08
CA GLU A 9 -43.26 14.55 3.71
C GLU A 9 -42.21 13.49 3.38
N PHE A 10 -41.81 13.40 2.11
CA PHE A 10 -40.79 12.48 1.66
C PHE A 10 -39.43 12.74 2.34
N SER A 11 -39.05 14.02 2.52
CA SER A 11 -37.86 14.44 3.29
C SER A 11 -37.91 13.94 4.73
N ARG A 12 -39.06 14.07 5.40
CA ARG A 12 -39.25 13.59 6.78
C ARG A 12 -39.14 12.07 6.90
N ILE A 13 -39.75 11.33 5.96
CA ILE A 13 -39.74 9.86 5.97
C ILE A 13 -38.32 9.31 5.68
N THR A 14 -37.61 9.90 4.71
CA THR A 14 -36.32 9.40 4.23
C THR A 14 -35.15 10.01 4.97
N HIS A 15 -35.38 11.07 5.76
CA HIS A 15 -34.35 11.92 6.39
C HIS A 15 -33.33 12.51 5.39
N LEU A 16 -33.71 12.65 4.12
CA LEU A 16 -32.98 13.40 3.12
C LEU A 16 -33.43 14.86 3.13
N SER A 17 -32.49 15.80 3.12
CA SER A 17 -32.87 17.21 3.05
C SER A 17 -33.55 17.54 1.71
N ILE A 18 -34.47 18.52 1.72
CA ILE A 18 -35.14 19.00 0.48
C ILE A 18 -34.09 19.44 -0.56
N ARG A 19 -32.97 20.02 -0.12
CA ARG A 19 -31.83 20.39 -1.00
C ARG A 19 -31.19 19.16 -1.65
N ALA A 20 -30.98 18.08 -0.88
CA ALA A 20 -30.47 16.83 -1.41
C ALA A 20 -31.42 16.19 -2.41
N LEU A 21 -32.73 16.15 -2.11
CA LEU A 21 -33.75 15.62 -3.01
C LEU A 21 -33.82 16.37 -4.35
N ARG A 22 -33.71 17.72 -4.33
CA ARG A 22 -33.64 18.52 -5.56
C ARG A 22 -32.41 18.20 -6.38
N ARG A 23 -31.25 18.13 -5.73
CA ARG A 23 -29.98 17.76 -6.40
C ARG A 23 -30.02 16.34 -6.98
N TYR A 24 -30.62 15.38 -6.28
CA TYR A 24 -30.77 14.01 -6.80
C TYR A 24 -31.72 13.93 -7.98
N HIS A 25 -32.76 14.77 -8.02
CA HIS A 25 -33.58 14.92 -9.21
C HIS A 25 -32.79 15.52 -10.39
N GLU A 26 -32.05 16.62 -10.18
CA GLU A 26 -31.23 17.28 -11.22
C GLU A 26 -30.14 16.35 -11.78
N GLN A 27 -29.74 15.34 -11.02
CA GLN A 27 -28.71 14.35 -11.38
C GLN A 27 -29.33 13.02 -11.85
N ASP A 28 -30.63 12.94 -12.06
CA ASP A 28 -31.34 11.71 -12.42
C ASP A 28 -31.10 10.52 -11.49
N LEU A 29 -30.76 10.79 -10.24
CA LEU A 29 -30.47 9.76 -9.22
C LEU A 29 -31.76 9.32 -8.50
N LEU A 30 -32.66 10.28 -8.24
CA LEU A 30 -33.97 10.05 -7.64
C LEU A 30 -34.98 11.03 -8.24
N VAL A 31 -35.58 10.62 -9.35
CA VAL A 31 -36.55 11.43 -10.07
C VAL A 31 -37.91 11.35 -9.34
N PRO A 32 -38.57 12.48 -9.04
CA PRO A 32 -39.95 12.47 -8.48
C PRO A 32 -40.90 11.68 -9.36
N ALA A 33 -41.88 11.03 -8.75
CA ALA A 33 -42.94 10.33 -9.48
C ALA A 33 -43.79 11.29 -10.33
N GLU A 34 -43.91 12.55 -9.87
CA GLU A 34 -44.67 13.59 -10.57
C GLU A 34 -44.04 14.96 -10.27
N VAL A 35 -43.98 15.82 -11.29
CA VAL A 35 -43.66 17.25 -11.14
C VAL A 35 -44.85 18.02 -11.70
N ASP A 36 -45.49 18.81 -10.87
CA ASP A 36 -46.62 19.65 -11.30
C ASP A 36 -46.16 20.64 -12.38
N PRO A 37 -46.71 20.59 -13.59
CA PRO A 37 -46.24 21.40 -14.72
C PRO A 37 -46.52 22.91 -14.56
N VAL A 38 -47.43 23.29 -13.67
CA VAL A 38 -47.80 24.70 -13.44
C VAL A 38 -46.99 25.30 -12.31
N THR A 39 -46.85 24.55 -11.20
CA THR A 39 -46.22 25.05 -9.98
C THR A 39 -44.76 24.59 -9.82
N GLY A 40 -44.32 23.58 -10.57
CA GLY A 40 -43.04 22.95 -10.44
C GLY A 40 -42.89 22.12 -9.15
N TYR A 41 -44.00 21.85 -8.46
CA TYR A 41 -43.99 21.11 -7.20
C TYR A 41 -43.69 19.63 -7.45
N ARG A 42 -42.83 19.04 -6.61
CA ARG A 42 -42.35 17.67 -6.74
C ARG A 42 -43.08 16.73 -5.79
N TYR A 43 -43.61 15.65 -6.35
CA TYR A 43 -44.29 14.60 -5.60
C TYR A 43 -43.54 13.26 -5.78
N TYR A 44 -43.43 12.52 -4.71
CA TYR A 44 -42.77 11.21 -4.65
C TYR A 44 -43.80 10.13 -4.33
N SER A 45 -43.54 8.90 -4.77
CA SER A 45 -44.40 7.77 -4.40
C SER A 45 -43.82 7.05 -3.17
N PRO A 46 -44.66 6.37 -2.35
CA PRO A 46 -44.19 5.52 -1.26
C PRO A 46 -43.21 4.44 -1.72
N ALA A 47 -43.32 3.95 -2.95
CA ALA A 47 -42.40 2.97 -3.51
C ALA A 47 -40.96 3.49 -3.65
N GLN A 48 -40.76 4.80 -3.76
CA GLN A 48 -39.44 5.43 -3.86
C GLN A 48 -38.73 5.57 -2.52
N VAL A 49 -39.41 5.34 -1.40
CA VAL A 49 -38.80 5.44 -0.06
C VAL A 49 -37.63 4.47 0.08
N ARG A 50 -37.76 3.24 -0.42
CA ARG A 50 -36.65 2.24 -0.36
C ARG A 50 -35.41 2.75 -1.09
N SER A 51 -35.56 3.23 -2.31
CA SER A 51 -34.43 3.77 -3.10
C SER A 51 -33.79 4.99 -2.41
N ALA A 52 -34.62 5.88 -1.84
CA ALA A 52 -34.12 7.04 -1.10
C ALA A 52 -33.31 6.65 0.15
N LEU A 53 -33.75 5.64 0.89
CA LEU A 53 -33.02 5.12 2.05
C LEU A 53 -31.71 4.42 1.65
N THR A 54 -31.72 3.70 0.53
CA THR A 54 -30.51 3.10 -0.07
C THR A 54 -29.50 4.19 -0.44
N ILE A 55 -29.95 5.24 -1.14
CA ILE A 55 -29.12 6.40 -1.48
C ILE A 55 -28.49 6.99 -0.22
N ARG A 56 -29.29 7.24 0.82
CA ARG A 56 -28.80 7.79 2.08
C ARG A 56 -27.70 6.92 2.69
N ARG A 57 -27.96 5.62 2.86
CA ARG A 57 -26.98 4.69 3.45
C ARG A 57 -25.66 4.68 2.72
N PHE A 58 -25.68 4.62 1.39
CA PHE A 58 -24.45 4.65 0.60
C PHE A 58 -23.74 6.01 0.65
N ARG A 59 -24.49 7.11 0.78
CA ARG A 59 -23.91 8.44 0.95
C ARG A 59 -23.25 8.60 2.33
N ASP A 60 -23.82 8.01 3.37
CA ASP A 60 -23.25 7.98 4.72
C ASP A 60 -21.95 7.15 4.76
N LEU A 61 -21.76 6.26 3.78
CA LEU A 61 -20.54 5.47 3.58
C LEU A 61 -19.60 6.07 2.50
N ASP A 62 -19.77 7.33 2.12
CA ASP A 62 -18.96 8.03 1.12
C ASP A 62 -18.94 7.40 -0.29
N LEU A 63 -19.95 6.56 -0.66
CA LEU A 63 -20.03 6.01 -2.01
C LEU A 63 -20.16 7.14 -3.04
N PRO A 64 -19.28 7.21 -4.09
CA PRO A 64 -19.39 8.21 -5.14
C PRO A 64 -20.72 8.16 -5.87
N LEU A 65 -21.26 9.33 -6.26
CA LEU A 65 -22.58 9.39 -6.93
C LEU A 65 -22.64 8.60 -8.24
N ALA A 66 -21.54 8.53 -8.98
CA ALA A 66 -21.45 7.73 -10.20
C ALA A 66 -21.63 6.22 -9.90
N ASP A 67 -20.98 5.73 -8.86
CA ASP A 67 -21.09 4.33 -8.43
C ASP A 67 -22.48 4.04 -7.85
N LEU A 68 -23.05 4.98 -7.10
CA LEU A 68 -24.41 4.88 -6.58
C LEU A 68 -25.46 4.79 -7.72
N ARG A 69 -25.28 5.57 -8.79
CA ARG A 69 -26.13 5.47 -9.98
C ARG A 69 -26.05 4.09 -10.62
N ARG A 70 -24.84 3.57 -10.82
CA ARG A 70 -24.62 2.23 -11.36
C ARG A 70 -25.29 1.15 -10.50
N PHE A 71 -25.18 1.27 -9.19
CA PHE A 71 -25.81 0.36 -8.22
C PHE A 71 -27.34 0.38 -8.35
N LEU A 72 -27.98 1.57 -8.35
CA LEU A 72 -29.43 1.71 -8.44
C LEU A 72 -29.99 1.23 -9.80
N GLN A 73 -29.26 1.47 -10.89
CA GLN A 73 -29.63 0.96 -12.21
C GLN A 73 -29.59 -0.56 -12.24
N ALA A 74 -28.57 -1.17 -11.64
CA ALA A 74 -28.46 -2.61 -11.54
C ALA A 74 -29.58 -3.22 -10.67
N GLU A 75 -29.94 -2.61 -9.54
CA GLU A 75 -31.08 -3.05 -8.71
C GLU A 75 -32.45 -2.94 -9.46
N SER A 76 -32.62 -1.89 -10.24
CA SER A 76 -33.88 -1.65 -10.99
C SER A 76 -34.10 -2.63 -12.15
N ALA A 77 -33.02 -3.24 -12.65
CA ALA A 77 -33.10 -4.23 -13.73
C ALA A 77 -33.63 -5.61 -13.28
N GLY A 78 -33.86 -5.79 -11.97
CA GLY A 78 -34.45 -7.01 -11.39
C GLY A 78 -33.39 -8.09 -11.01
N PRO A 79 -33.82 -9.19 -10.39
CA PRO A 79 -32.95 -10.26 -9.90
C PRO A 79 -32.50 -11.17 -11.06
N GLY A 80 -31.71 -10.68 -11.99
CA GLY A 80 -31.14 -11.42 -13.10
C GLY A 80 -29.61 -11.30 -13.11
N GLY A 81 -28.91 -12.42 -13.24
CA GLY A 81 -27.44 -12.62 -13.19
C GLY A 81 -26.56 -11.38 -13.32
N ALA A 82 -26.45 -10.80 -14.52
CA ALA A 82 -25.51 -9.69 -14.78
C ALA A 82 -25.78 -8.40 -13.98
N SER A 83 -27.05 -8.12 -13.64
CA SER A 83 -27.41 -6.91 -12.87
C SER A 83 -27.05 -7.05 -11.39
N HIS A 84 -27.26 -8.23 -10.82
CA HIS A 84 -26.87 -8.54 -9.44
C HIS A 84 -25.35 -8.50 -9.28
N ASP A 85 -24.61 -9.08 -10.23
CA ASP A 85 -23.15 -9.06 -10.26
C ASP A 85 -22.60 -7.64 -10.31
N THR A 86 -23.24 -6.75 -11.10
CA THR A 86 -22.83 -5.34 -11.20
C THR A 86 -23.03 -4.60 -9.88
N ALA A 87 -24.16 -4.78 -9.20
CA ALA A 87 -24.42 -4.17 -7.91
C ALA A 87 -23.41 -4.64 -6.86
N GLN A 88 -23.14 -5.94 -6.82
CA GLN A 88 -22.17 -6.54 -5.92
C GLN A 88 -20.72 -6.06 -6.21
N GLN A 89 -20.33 -5.94 -7.48
CA GLN A 89 -19.04 -5.39 -7.90
C GLN A 89 -18.83 -3.96 -7.42
N VAL A 90 -19.85 -3.10 -7.54
CA VAL A 90 -19.79 -1.70 -7.08
C VAL A 90 -19.52 -1.65 -5.58
N VAL A 91 -20.24 -2.44 -4.79
CA VAL A 91 -20.08 -2.47 -3.32
C VAL A 91 -18.70 -3.03 -2.94
N THR A 92 -18.28 -4.13 -3.57
CA THR A 92 -16.98 -4.76 -3.30
C THR A 92 -15.81 -3.83 -3.65
N ALA A 93 -15.89 -3.13 -4.79
CA ALA A 93 -14.87 -2.17 -5.18
C ALA A 93 -14.80 -0.98 -4.21
N HIS A 94 -15.95 -0.54 -3.68
CA HIS A 94 -15.97 0.53 -2.68
C HIS A 94 -15.42 0.07 -1.33
N LEU A 95 -15.75 -1.15 -0.89
CA LEU A 95 -15.21 -1.74 0.33
C LEU A 95 -13.67 -1.78 0.27
N ARG A 96 -13.09 -2.29 -0.82
CA ARG A 96 -11.63 -2.31 -1.01
C ARG A 96 -11.02 -0.90 -0.89
N ARG A 97 -11.64 0.12 -1.52
CA ARG A 97 -11.18 1.52 -1.41
C ARG A 97 -11.18 2.04 0.03
N LEU A 98 -12.18 1.65 0.83
CA LEU A 98 -12.26 2.01 2.25
C LEU A 98 -11.20 1.28 3.08
N GLU A 99 -10.97 -0.01 2.80
CA GLU A 99 -9.91 -0.80 3.44
C GLU A 99 -8.52 -0.23 3.14
N ASP A 100 -8.24 0.10 1.86
CA ASP A 100 -6.99 0.76 1.45
C ASP A 100 -6.81 2.13 2.13
N ARG A 101 -7.90 2.91 2.25
CA ARG A 101 -7.86 4.21 2.94
C ARG A 101 -7.62 4.04 4.44
N LEU A 102 -8.26 3.04 5.06
CA LEU A 102 -8.03 2.72 6.46
C LEU A 102 -6.57 2.34 6.70
N GLY A 103 -6.01 1.45 5.89
CA GLY A 103 -4.61 1.06 5.98
C GLY A 103 -3.65 2.24 5.85
N ARG A 104 -3.86 3.11 4.85
CA ARG A 104 -3.06 4.35 4.73
C ARG A 104 -3.18 5.26 5.95
N THR A 105 -4.38 5.41 6.51
CA THR A 105 -4.60 6.25 7.69
C THR A 105 -3.91 5.66 8.92
N GLN A 106 -3.99 4.35 9.11
CA GLN A 106 -3.32 3.66 10.21
C GLN A 106 -1.80 3.84 10.13
N ARG A 107 -1.20 3.64 8.94
CA ARG A 107 0.23 3.89 8.73
C ARG A 107 0.62 5.34 9.01
N ALA A 108 -0.17 6.30 8.53
CA ALA A 108 0.11 7.72 8.80
C ALA A 108 0.04 8.06 10.30
N VAL A 109 -0.88 7.44 11.05
CA VAL A 109 -0.95 7.60 12.51
C VAL A 109 0.28 7.00 13.19
N GLU A 110 0.74 5.83 12.73
CA GLU A 110 1.93 5.17 13.29
C GLU A 110 3.19 5.99 12.99
N ALA A 111 3.37 6.44 11.74
CA ALA A 111 4.46 7.33 11.36
C ALA A 111 4.48 8.63 12.21
N LEU A 112 3.32 9.21 12.49
CA LEU A 112 3.25 10.39 13.37
C LEU A 112 3.60 10.06 14.82
N ARG A 113 3.25 8.87 15.32
CA ARG A 113 3.66 8.42 16.66
C ARG A 113 5.17 8.23 16.73
N GLU A 114 5.77 7.61 15.73
CA GLU A 114 7.22 7.44 15.66
C GLU A 114 7.96 8.78 15.63
N LEU A 115 7.45 9.78 14.90
CA LEU A 115 8.01 11.16 14.92
C LEU A 115 7.91 11.82 16.30
N LEU A 116 6.95 11.41 17.14
CA LEU A 116 6.79 11.91 18.50
C LEU A 116 7.54 11.08 19.55
N ASP A 117 8.09 9.92 19.17
CA ASP A 117 8.81 9.03 20.07
C ASP A 117 10.32 9.30 20.01
N PRO A 118 10.91 9.94 21.07
CA PRO A 118 12.36 10.13 21.14
C PRO A 118 13.15 8.82 21.23
N GLU A 119 12.50 7.68 21.45
CA GLU A 119 13.15 6.37 21.53
C GLU A 119 13.38 5.74 20.15
N ALA A 120 12.67 6.13 19.10
CA ALA A 120 12.92 5.67 17.74
C ALA A 120 14.39 5.90 17.32
N GLU A 121 15.00 6.99 17.79
CA GLU A 121 16.43 7.27 17.59
C GLU A 121 17.37 6.39 18.42
N ARG A 122 16.90 5.79 19.52
CA ARG A 122 17.74 4.94 20.39
C ARG A 122 17.94 3.52 19.86
N THR A 123 17.18 3.13 18.86
CA THR A 123 17.30 1.78 18.26
C THR A 123 18.42 1.70 17.22
N ALA A 124 18.93 2.84 16.73
CA ALA A 124 20.06 2.86 15.82
C ALA A 124 21.36 2.67 16.58
N ALA A 125 22.23 1.77 16.09
CA ALA A 125 23.52 1.46 16.72
C ALA A 125 24.60 1.19 15.67
N LEU A 126 25.85 1.44 16.06
CA LEU A 126 27.00 1.00 15.25
C LEU A 126 27.20 -0.50 15.44
N ASP A 127 27.28 -1.24 14.35
CA ASP A 127 27.47 -2.68 14.36
C ASP A 127 28.42 -3.14 13.24
N VAL A 128 28.88 -4.36 13.35
CA VAL A 128 29.78 -4.97 12.38
C VAL A 128 29.12 -6.16 11.70
N MET A 129 28.79 -5.98 10.45
CA MET A 129 28.27 -7.05 9.60
C MET A 129 29.42 -7.96 9.17
N LEU A 130 29.28 -9.26 9.44
CA LEU A 130 30.31 -10.25 9.13
C LEU A 130 30.41 -10.47 7.61
N ALA A 131 31.60 -10.91 7.18
CA ALA A 131 31.76 -11.35 5.81
C ALA A 131 30.91 -12.59 5.52
N GLN A 132 30.30 -12.64 4.36
CA GLN A 132 29.47 -13.77 3.93
C GLN A 132 29.57 -14.03 2.44
N GLN A 133 29.43 -15.29 2.03
CA GLN A 133 29.24 -15.66 0.63
C GLN A 133 27.75 -15.59 0.29
N VAL A 134 27.45 -15.10 -0.89
CA VAL A 134 26.07 -14.96 -1.36
C VAL A 134 25.96 -15.30 -2.85
N PHE A 135 24.79 -15.77 -3.26
CA PHE A 135 24.35 -15.69 -4.65
C PHE A 135 23.70 -14.32 -4.83
N ALA A 136 24.10 -13.59 -5.85
CA ALA A 136 23.66 -12.22 -6.07
C ALA A 136 23.24 -11.98 -7.52
N VAL A 137 22.24 -11.14 -7.69
CA VAL A 137 21.85 -10.50 -8.97
C VAL A 137 22.07 -9.01 -8.81
N SER A 138 22.95 -8.45 -9.66
CA SER A 138 23.19 -7.00 -9.72
C SER A 138 22.66 -6.46 -11.03
N LEU A 139 21.93 -5.34 -10.96
CA LEU A 139 21.33 -4.70 -12.12
C LEU A 139 21.29 -3.18 -11.94
N ASP A 140 21.24 -2.48 -13.06
CA ASP A 140 20.98 -1.05 -13.09
C ASP A 140 19.46 -0.85 -13.25
N VAL A 141 18.82 -0.25 -12.26
CA VAL A 141 17.38 0.02 -12.22
C VAL A 141 17.14 1.36 -12.92
N PRO A 142 16.38 1.41 -14.01
CA PRO A 142 16.09 2.67 -14.71
C PRO A 142 15.04 3.50 -13.96
N GLU A 143 15.01 4.80 -14.21
CA GLU A 143 14.02 5.71 -13.67
C GLU A 143 12.58 5.26 -14.02
N GLY A 144 11.69 5.30 -13.03
CA GLY A 144 10.29 4.90 -13.19
C GLY A 144 10.04 3.39 -13.28
N ALA A 145 11.05 2.55 -13.03
CA ALA A 145 10.85 1.11 -12.92
C ALA A 145 9.94 0.77 -11.73
N ASP A 146 9.02 -0.18 -11.94
CA ASP A 146 8.28 -0.81 -10.86
C ASP A 146 9.13 -1.90 -10.17
N LEU A 147 8.61 -2.57 -9.15
CA LEU A 147 9.33 -3.61 -8.41
C LEU A 147 9.45 -4.96 -9.15
N SER A 148 9.02 -5.07 -10.40
CA SER A 148 9.09 -6.33 -11.18
C SER A 148 10.53 -6.83 -11.37
N TRP A 149 11.52 -5.93 -11.39
CA TRP A 149 12.94 -6.28 -11.42
C TRP A 149 13.36 -7.06 -10.17
N TYR A 150 12.85 -6.67 -8.99
CA TYR A 150 13.14 -7.36 -7.73
C TYR A 150 12.57 -8.79 -7.76
N ASP A 151 11.31 -8.94 -8.15
CA ASP A 151 10.65 -10.24 -8.28
C ASP A 151 11.37 -11.17 -9.28
N SER A 152 11.88 -10.58 -10.38
CA SER A 152 12.64 -11.33 -11.37
C SER A 152 13.98 -11.80 -10.81
N ALA A 153 14.73 -10.91 -10.16
CA ALA A 153 16.00 -11.22 -9.54
C ALA A 153 15.86 -12.29 -8.43
N MET A 154 14.83 -12.20 -7.61
CA MET A 154 14.56 -13.18 -6.56
C MET A 154 14.19 -14.56 -7.11
N ARG A 155 13.45 -14.63 -8.24
CA ARG A 155 13.18 -15.92 -8.92
C ARG A 155 14.45 -16.58 -9.44
N ASP A 156 15.35 -15.80 -10.01
CA ASP A 156 16.64 -16.31 -10.48
C ASP A 156 17.53 -16.82 -9.34
N LEU A 157 17.54 -16.11 -8.22
CA LEU A 157 18.23 -16.50 -7.01
C LEU A 157 17.64 -17.78 -6.40
N ASP A 158 16.32 -17.91 -6.35
CA ASP A 158 15.66 -19.13 -5.88
C ASP A 158 15.97 -20.33 -6.78
N ALA A 159 15.99 -20.12 -8.08
CA ALA A 159 16.36 -21.18 -9.04
C ALA A 159 17.83 -21.61 -8.83
N ALA A 160 18.74 -20.69 -8.54
CA ALA A 160 20.14 -20.99 -8.24
C ALA A 160 20.32 -21.68 -6.88
N ALA A 161 19.57 -21.25 -5.86
CA ALA A 161 19.65 -21.81 -4.51
C ALA A 161 19.05 -23.25 -4.42
N GLY A 162 18.12 -23.60 -5.31
CA GLY A 162 17.47 -24.93 -5.37
C GLY A 162 16.62 -25.28 -4.15
N ARG A 163 16.73 -24.55 -3.07
CA ARG A 163 15.93 -24.65 -1.83
C ARG A 163 15.88 -23.29 -1.15
N ARG A 164 14.89 -23.08 -0.30
CA ARG A 164 14.81 -21.86 0.50
C ARG A 164 16.01 -21.75 1.43
N PRO A 165 16.80 -20.68 1.41
CA PRO A 165 17.93 -20.50 2.32
C PRO A 165 17.43 -20.38 3.76
N VAL A 166 18.26 -20.84 4.70
CA VAL A 166 18.00 -20.74 6.15
C VAL A 166 18.23 -19.32 6.64
N LEU A 167 19.15 -18.58 5.99
CA LEU A 167 19.48 -17.20 6.33
C LEU A 167 18.64 -16.22 5.51
N PRO A 168 18.37 -15.02 6.07
CA PRO A 168 17.54 -14.03 5.42
C PRO A 168 18.16 -13.51 4.12
N ALA A 169 17.31 -13.25 3.14
CA ALA A 169 17.68 -12.52 1.93
C ALA A 169 18.08 -11.08 2.26
N GLY A 170 18.79 -10.44 1.35
CA GLY A 170 19.11 -9.03 1.48
C GLY A 170 19.25 -8.31 0.16
N GLY A 171 19.39 -7.01 0.25
CA GLY A 171 19.62 -6.12 -0.88
C GLY A 171 20.65 -5.04 -0.53
N ARG A 172 21.41 -4.61 -1.51
CA ARG A 172 22.33 -3.46 -1.44
C ARG A 172 21.92 -2.48 -2.52
N TYR A 173 21.70 -1.25 -2.14
CA TYR A 173 21.11 -0.22 -2.97
C TYR A 173 21.99 1.01 -2.97
N GLU A 174 22.31 1.53 -4.15
CA GLU A 174 22.94 2.84 -4.28
C GLU A 174 21.94 3.94 -3.86
N HIS A 175 22.48 5.01 -3.26
CA HIS A 175 21.67 6.10 -2.73
C HIS A 175 20.80 6.79 -3.81
N GLU A 176 21.30 6.86 -5.03
CA GLU A 176 20.63 7.43 -6.19
C GLU A 176 19.30 6.74 -6.49
N LEU A 177 19.18 5.44 -6.15
CA LEU A 177 17.91 4.72 -6.32
C LEU A 177 16.77 5.35 -5.50
N PHE A 178 17.09 5.87 -4.31
CA PHE A 178 16.11 6.51 -3.42
C PHE A 178 15.90 8.00 -3.70
N THR A 179 16.91 8.70 -4.22
CA THR A 179 16.86 10.15 -4.44
C THR A 179 16.50 10.54 -5.86
N GLU A 180 16.88 9.73 -6.84
CA GLU A 180 16.74 10.02 -8.28
C GLU A 180 15.86 8.98 -9.00
N GLY A 181 15.45 7.92 -8.30
CA GLY A 181 14.60 6.86 -8.85
C GLY A 181 15.32 5.91 -9.80
N HIS A 182 16.64 5.97 -9.90
CA HIS A 182 17.47 5.07 -10.70
C HIS A 182 18.81 4.80 -9.98
N GLY A 183 19.44 3.69 -10.27
CA GLY A 183 20.73 3.33 -9.66
C GLY A 183 20.96 1.82 -9.66
N ARG A 184 22.11 1.42 -9.12
CA ARG A 184 22.43 0.01 -9.03
C ARG A 184 21.78 -0.62 -7.79
N ALA A 185 21.13 -1.75 -8.03
CA ALA A 185 20.63 -2.66 -7.00
C ALA A 185 21.36 -4.00 -7.10
N THR A 186 21.66 -4.58 -5.94
CA THR A 186 22.18 -5.95 -5.83
C THR A 186 21.36 -6.68 -4.79
N VAL A 187 20.52 -7.62 -5.21
CA VAL A 187 19.79 -8.50 -4.30
C VAL A 187 20.52 -9.82 -4.16
N TYR A 188 20.43 -10.44 -2.99
CA TYR A 188 21.22 -11.62 -2.71
C TYR A 188 20.52 -12.62 -1.77
N LEU A 189 20.95 -13.88 -1.87
CA LEU A 189 20.69 -14.94 -0.90
C LEU A 189 22.02 -15.43 -0.32
N PRO A 190 22.11 -15.66 0.98
CA PRO A 190 23.28 -16.33 1.58
C PRO A 190 23.54 -17.69 0.94
N ALA A 191 24.79 -17.99 0.67
CA ALA A 191 25.23 -19.23 0.05
C ALA A 191 26.27 -19.93 0.89
N ASP A 192 26.05 -21.20 1.18
CA ASP A 192 26.96 -22.10 1.90
C ASP A 192 27.61 -23.14 0.95
N VAL A 193 27.23 -23.10 -0.33
CA VAL A 193 27.70 -23.99 -1.39
C VAL A 193 28.08 -23.19 -2.63
N PRO A 194 28.92 -23.73 -3.53
CA PRO A 194 29.19 -23.12 -4.83
C PRO A 194 27.94 -23.01 -5.70
N LEU A 195 27.95 -22.05 -6.62
CA LEU A 195 26.88 -21.86 -7.61
C LEU A 195 26.72 -23.13 -8.46
N PRO A 196 25.52 -23.74 -8.51
CA PRO A 196 25.32 -24.99 -9.23
C PRO A 196 25.47 -24.80 -10.75
N PRO A 197 25.93 -25.84 -11.46
CA PRO A 197 25.90 -25.84 -12.93
C PRO A 197 24.45 -25.68 -13.43
N GLY A 198 24.26 -24.76 -14.39
CA GLY A 198 22.93 -24.48 -14.96
C GLY A 198 22.13 -23.42 -14.17
N ALA A 199 22.73 -22.77 -13.21
CA ALA A 199 22.12 -21.56 -12.59
C ALA A 199 21.87 -20.48 -13.67
N PRO A 200 20.86 -19.60 -13.45
CA PRO A 200 20.60 -18.48 -14.37
C PRO A 200 21.85 -17.62 -14.58
N ASP A 201 22.05 -17.18 -15.85
CA ASP A 201 23.21 -16.35 -16.22
C ASP A 201 23.27 -14.97 -15.54
N THR A 202 22.18 -14.55 -14.92
CA THR A 202 22.06 -13.32 -14.12
C THR A 202 22.69 -13.46 -12.75
N VAL A 203 22.78 -14.68 -12.20
CA VAL A 203 23.27 -14.97 -10.86
C VAL A 203 24.79 -15.11 -10.84
N ARG A 204 25.42 -14.51 -9.84
CA ARG A 204 26.86 -14.61 -9.59
C ARG A 204 27.12 -14.94 -8.14
N GLU A 205 28.24 -15.63 -7.89
CA GLU A 205 28.81 -15.70 -6.56
C GLU A 205 29.44 -14.36 -6.19
N LEU A 206 29.09 -13.85 -5.02
CA LEU A 206 29.67 -12.63 -4.49
C LEU A 206 30.07 -12.85 -3.04
N ARG A 207 31.26 -12.36 -2.67
CA ARG A 207 31.68 -12.28 -1.27
C ARG A 207 31.45 -10.88 -0.75
N LEU A 208 30.50 -10.73 0.16
CA LEU A 208 30.33 -9.51 0.93
C LEU A 208 31.43 -9.46 2.01
N PRO A 209 32.29 -8.43 2.03
CA PRO A 209 33.33 -8.31 3.04
C PRO A 209 32.75 -8.03 4.41
N ARG A 210 33.58 -8.14 5.44
CA ARG A 210 33.31 -7.57 6.75
C ARG A 210 33.16 -6.04 6.59
N ARG A 211 32.12 -5.46 7.14
CA ARG A 211 31.79 -4.04 6.99
C ARG A 211 31.17 -3.47 8.25
N THR A 212 31.46 -2.23 8.52
CA THR A 212 30.85 -1.47 9.63
C THR A 212 29.63 -0.71 9.11
N ALA A 213 28.56 -0.72 9.86
CA ALA A 213 27.32 -0.03 9.50
C ALA A 213 26.65 0.55 10.74
N VAL A 214 25.91 1.62 10.56
CA VAL A 214 24.86 2.01 11.49
C VAL A 214 23.62 1.20 11.14
N VAL A 215 23.09 0.48 12.10
CA VAL A 215 21.96 -0.45 11.90
C VAL A 215 20.77 -0.05 12.75
N ALA A 216 19.57 -0.27 12.21
CA ALA A 216 18.32 -0.26 12.95
C ALA A 216 17.35 -1.30 12.37
N THR A 217 16.48 -1.86 13.20
CA THR A 217 15.48 -2.81 12.75
C THR A 217 14.17 -2.09 12.51
N HIS A 218 13.71 -2.11 11.26
CA HIS A 218 12.38 -1.68 10.87
C HIS A 218 11.35 -2.77 11.20
N LEU A 219 10.21 -2.38 11.75
CA LEU A 219 9.09 -3.24 12.10
C LEU A 219 7.87 -2.87 11.26
N GLY A 220 7.32 -3.80 10.51
CA GLY A 220 6.12 -3.56 9.70
C GLY A 220 6.37 -3.50 8.19
N PRO A 221 5.41 -2.96 7.43
CA PRO A 221 5.48 -2.87 5.97
C PRO A 221 6.57 -1.91 5.50
N HIS A 222 7.11 -2.15 4.31
CA HIS A 222 8.21 -1.34 3.75
C HIS A 222 7.80 0.09 3.34
N ASP A 223 6.51 0.43 3.41
CA ASP A 223 6.01 1.77 3.05
C ASP A 223 6.58 2.89 3.95
N ASP A 224 6.98 2.57 5.19
CA ASP A 224 7.48 3.50 6.21
C ASP A 224 8.98 3.29 6.49
N LEU A 225 9.69 2.58 5.62
CA LEU A 225 11.11 2.26 5.77
C LEU A 225 12.01 3.52 5.80
N ASP A 226 11.55 4.60 5.17
CA ASP A 226 12.20 5.91 5.13
C ASP A 226 12.44 6.49 6.53
N LEU A 227 11.54 6.25 7.49
CA LEU A 227 11.71 6.68 8.89
C LEU A 227 12.91 5.98 9.54
N THR A 228 13.08 4.68 9.26
CA THR A 228 14.25 3.92 9.75
C THR A 228 15.54 4.38 9.08
N TYR A 229 15.51 4.72 7.79
CA TYR A 229 16.63 5.37 7.11
C TYR A 229 16.98 6.72 7.75
N GLY A 230 15.98 7.52 8.10
CA GLY A 230 16.16 8.78 8.81
C GLY A 230 16.85 8.58 10.17
N ALA A 231 16.46 7.54 10.93
CA ALA A 231 17.04 7.22 12.23
C ALA A 231 18.54 6.81 12.11
N VAL A 232 18.88 5.90 11.17
CA VAL A 232 20.28 5.49 10.97
C VAL A 232 21.14 6.65 10.45
N GLY A 233 20.61 7.48 9.54
CA GLY A 233 21.30 8.66 9.03
C GLY A 233 21.54 9.71 10.11
N SER A 234 20.54 10.00 10.94
CA SER A 234 20.65 10.93 12.08
C SER A 234 21.66 10.43 13.10
N PHE A 235 21.67 9.13 13.40
CA PHE A 235 22.67 8.54 14.30
C PHE A 235 24.09 8.71 13.72
N ALA A 236 24.30 8.37 12.45
CA ALA A 236 25.60 8.51 11.79
C ALA A 236 26.09 9.97 11.84
N ALA A 237 25.24 10.93 11.50
CA ALA A 237 25.57 12.35 11.50
C ALA A 237 25.95 12.87 12.90
N ARG A 238 25.19 12.48 13.94
CA ARG A 238 25.48 12.90 15.33
C ARG A 238 26.77 12.31 15.88
N ASN A 239 27.16 11.14 15.38
CA ASN A 239 28.40 10.48 15.83
C ASN A 239 29.60 10.75 14.89
N GLY A 240 29.45 11.67 13.92
CA GLY A 240 30.54 12.02 13.01
C GLY A 240 30.94 10.91 12.04
N LEU A 241 30.10 9.90 11.84
CA LEU A 241 30.38 8.76 10.97
C LEU A 241 30.16 9.15 9.50
N ARG A 242 31.08 8.74 8.64
CA ARG A 242 30.96 8.96 7.19
C ARG A 242 30.17 7.84 6.54
N ALA A 243 28.92 8.15 6.20
CA ALA A 243 28.06 7.21 5.48
C ALA A 243 28.53 7.03 4.03
N GLN A 244 28.56 5.78 3.57
CA GLN A 244 28.80 5.45 2.16
C GLN A 244 27.54 5.69 1.31
N SER A 245 27.69 5.67 -0.02
CA SER A 245 26.56 5.76 -0.95
C SER A 245 25.70 4.49 -1.03
N ILE A 246 26.04 3.46 -0.30
CA ILE A 246 25.35 2.17 -0.33
C ILE A 246 24.64 1.92 0.98
N VAL A 247 23.37 1.56 0.87
CA VAL A 247 22.54 1.05 1.97
C VAL A 247 22.34 -0.44 1.76
N GLU A 248 22.31 -1.19 2.86
CA GLU A 248 22.02 -2.62 2.83
C GLU A 248 20.77 -2.90 3.68
N GLU A 249 19.87 -3.71 3.12
CA GLU A 249 18.68 -4.23 3.80
C GLU A 249 18.83 -5.73 3.97
N VAL A 250 18.50 -6.24 5.16
CA VAL A 250 18.42 -7.68 5.41
C VAL A 250 17.01 -8.02 5.87
N TYR A 251 16.30 -8.82 5.08
CA TYR A 251 14.89 -9.16 5.31
C TYR A 251 14.78 -10.32 6.30
N LEU A 252 14.86 -10.01 7.60
CA LEU A 252 14.82 -10.99 8.70
C LEU A 252 13.52 -11.79 8.70
N VAL A 253 12.41 -11.12 8.47
CA VAL A 253 11.08 -11.67 8.20
C VAL A 253 10.46 -10.80 7.11
N GLY A 254 10.06 -11.35 5.99
CA GLY A 254 9.53 -10.58 4.87
C GLY A 254 8.35 -11.26 4.17
N PRO A 255 7.97 -10.75 2.99
CA PRO A 255 6.88 -11.33 2.19
C PRO A 255 7.09 -12.80 1.83
N ARG A 256 8.33 -13.27 1.87
CA ARG A 256 8.69 -14.67 1.64
C ARG A 256 8.39 -15.58 2.84
N ASP A 257 8.19 -15.00 4.02
CA ASP A 257 8.01 -15.72 5.29
C ASP A 257 6.56 -15.67 5.75
N THR A 258 5.87 -14.55 5.53
CA THR A 258 4.47 -14.33 5.93
C THR A 258 3.80 -13.28 5.06
N ASP A 259 2.51 -13.48 4.79
CA ASP A 259 1.64 -12.53 4.09
C ASP A 259 1.12 -11.41 5.03
N GLU A 260 1.50 -11.43 6.32
CA GLU A 260 1.11 -10.43 7.31
C GLU A 260 2.18 -9.32 7.38
N PRO A 261 1.98 -8.13 6.77
CA PRO A 261 3.00 -7.07 6.71
C PRO A 261 3.46 -6.57 8.09
N ASP A 262 2.56 -6.53 9.07
CA ASP A 262 2.88 -6.09 10.45
C ASP A 262 3.90 -7.00 11.16
N ARG A 263 4.13 -8.19 10.62
CA ARG A 263 5.13 -9.14 11.13
C ARG A 263 6.49 -9.03 10.45
N TRP A 264 6.59 -8.23 9.39
CA TRP A 264 7.87 -8.06 8.70
C TRP A 264 8.90 -7.37 9.59
N ARG A 265 10.16 -7.74 9.36
CA ARG A 265 11.32 -7.25 10.10
C ARG A 265 12.46 -7.06 9.11
N THR A 266 12.87 -5.83 8.90
CA THR A 266 13.97 -5.50 7.99
C THR A 266 15.08 -4.82 8.77
N LEU A 267 16.27 -5.40 8.78
CA LEU A 267 17.46 -4.71 9.28
C LEU A 267 17.93 -3.74 8.19
N VAL A 268 17.87 -2.45 8.48
CA VAL A 268 18.47 -1.39 7.67
C VAL A 268 19.89 -1.15 8.15
N ALA A 269 20.85 -1.22 7.26
CA ALA A 269 22.25 -1.02 7.55
C ALA A 269 22.84 0.04 6.60
N TRP A 270 23.19 1.20 7.14
CA TRP A 270 23.92 2.21 6.37
C TRP A 270 25.41 2.01 6.58
N LEU A 271 26.09 1.61 5.51
CA LEU A 271 27.51 1.34 5.58
C LEU A 271 28.27 2.64 5.86
N VAL A 272 29.24 2.55 6.79
CA VAL A 272 30.10 3.67 7.16
C VAL A 272 31.56 3.33 6.89
N GLU A 273 32.35 4.36 6.60
CA GLU A 273 33.79 4.18 6.51
C GLU A 273 34.34 3.80 7.89
N PRO A 274 35.23 2.82 7.96
CA PRO A 274 35.95 2.59 9.20
C PRO A 274 36.73 3.86 9.57
N ASP A 275 36.75 4.18 10.86
CA ASP A 275 37.62 5.27 11.34
C ASP A 275 39.02 5.09 10.76
N ALA A 276 39.55 6.13 10.13
CA ALA A 276 40.94 6.13 9.70
C ALA A 276 41.80 6.19 10.99
N ASP A 277 42.45 5.08 11.32
CA ASP A 277 43.49 5.02 12.36
C ASP A 277 44.62 6.01 12.10
#